data_401d1304a81fd9fa08c5a1f6d39ae5c0
#
_entry.id   401d1304a81fd9fa08c5a1f6d39ae5c0
#
_cell.length_a   1.000
_cell.length_b   1.000
_cell.length_c   1.000
_cell.angle_alpha   90.00
_cell.angle_beta   90.00
_cell.angle_gamma   90.00
#
_symmetry.space_group_name_H-M   'P 1'
#
loop_
_entity.id
_entity.type
_entity.pdbx_description
1 polymer ?
#
loop_
_entity_poly.entity_id
_entity_poly.type
_entity_poly.pdbx_seq_one_letter_code
_entity_poly.pdbx_strand_id
1 'polypeptide(L)'
;AFEAKIIADKIRAMKKTQFVTDKASGKLRPMRYRDVVILLRSPGSMAESMIAVLEENGIPAFAENKTGYFDTMEVQTVLNLLRIIDNPRQDIPFAAVLHSAMFAFSSDQIALIRMTEPKLTLYEAMQAYEKEHPQEKKVGDFLSFLEDMRSKVADTPIHSFIEMLLQKTGYLTYVSAMPRGESRRANLEKLMAQAVVYENTSYKGLFHFINYIGQLQKYQVDMGEAELINDNDDAVAILSIHKSKGLEFPVVFVSGMGKQFNETDQKGSMILHGDLGVGLDLVDYEEQTKMTPLYKQVVARRLHEDACGEEMRILYVALTRAKEKLILTGTLKKAEETLEKWQENRGKLTFFEREGARSYLEWIVRATASMREKYPIQVISPEEVVVAEVAGQMDKAAKKEALEALSGQAKPSWVKALEDEMAYVYPYASVGKYKNKYSVSEIKHDRMEKAFADDQSVRPDFLKEETKEIVPAFIAEKKTQEVSRGALRGTAMHRFMECFDFCNYTGRASLEEQAERMLHEGRMDPEQKELLQMDRLYTFMETGVAKRMMQAAGRHELYVEKP
;
A
#
# COMPACT_ATOMS: atom_id res chain seq x y z
N ALA A 1 14.80 -9.77 14.28
CA ALA A 1 14.40 -9.35 15.63
C ALA A 1 15.59 -8.81 16.46
N PHE A 2 16.68 -9.57 16.69
CA PHE A 2 17.80 -9.13 17.55
C PHE A 2 18.47 -7.83 17.09
N GLU A 3 18.78 -7.70 15.78
CA GLU A 3 19.37 -6.48 15.23
C GLU A 3 18.46 -5.26 15.45
N ALA A 4 17.16 -5.43 15.26
CA ALA A 4 16.18 -4.38 15.49
C ALA A 4 16.12 -3.93 16.97
N LYS A 5 16.27 -4.90 17.90
CA LYS A 5 16.32 -4.61 19.34
C LYS A 5 17.53 -3.78 19.73
N ILE A 6 18.71 -4.16 19.22
CA ILE A 6 19.96 -3.43 19.44
C ILE A 6 19.81 -1.97 18.92
N ILE A 7 19.21 -1.81 17.75
CA ILE A 7 18.94 -0.49 17.16
C ILE A 7 18.00 0.31 18.06
N ALA A 8 16.92 -0.31 18.54
CA ALA A 8 15.95 0.35 19.45
C ALA A 8 16.62 0.85 20.73
N ASP A 9 17.45 0.01 21.37
CA ASP A 9 18.16 0.37 22.59
C ASP A 9 19.18 1.48 22.33
N LYS A 10 19.86 1.45 21.18
CA LYS A 10 20.80 2.51 20.78
C LYS A 10 20.08 3.83 20.51
N ILE A 11 18.94 3.82 19.82
CA ILE A 11 18.13 5.03 19.59
C ILE A 11 17.67 5.64 20.91
N ARG A 12 17.16 4.80 21.86
CA ARG A 12 16.75 5.29 23.19
C ARG A 12 17.90 5.92 23.97
N ALA A 13 19.08 5.29 23.95
CA ALA A 13 20.26 5.84 24.60
C ALA A 13 20.66 7.20 23.97
N MET A 14 20.66 7.27 22.64
CA MET A 14 21.02 8.47 21.91
C MET A 14 20.00 9.61 22.11
N LYS A 15 18.70 9.30 22.18
CA LYS A 15 17.66 10.32 22.44
C LYS A 15 17.91 11.09 23.72
N LYS A 16 18.55 10.50 24.72
CA LYS A 16 18.88 11.15 25.99
C LYS A 16 20.14 12.00 25.96
N THR A 17 21.08 11.67 25.08
CA THR A 17 22.44 12.22 25.14
C THR A 17 22.90 12.93 23.86
N GLN A 18 22.26 12.62 22.72
CA GLN A 18 22.72 13.12 21.43
C GLN A 18 22.04 14.45 21.09
N PHE A 19 22.87 15.40 20.63
CA PHE A 19 22.43 16.64 20.02
C PHE A 19 22.66 16.58 18.51
N VAL A 20 21.81 17.22 17.74
CA VAL A 20 21.91 17.34 16.29
C VAL A 20 21.81 18.80 15.87
N THR A 21 22.43 19.14 14.76
CA THR A 21 22.38 20.49 14.20
C THR A 21 21.04 20.73 13.51
N ASP A 22 20.32 21.74 13.95
CA ASP A 22 19.07 22.13 13.32
C ASP A 22 19.35 22.80 11.95
N LYS A 23 18.69 22.28 10.91
CA LYS A 23 18.91 22.73 9.52
C LYS A 23 18.53 24.20 9.30
N ALA A 24 17.53 24.70 10.01
CA ALA A 24 17.03 26.07 9.83
C ALA A 24 17.86 27.10 10.59
N SER A 25 18.25 26.78 11.83
CA SER A 25 18.93 27.75 12.73
C SER A 25 20.43 27.55 12.83
N GLY A 26 20.97 26.41 12.36
CA GLY A 26 22.38 26.03 12.54
C GLY A 26 22.78 25.74 13.98
N LYS A 27 21.84 25.76 14.94
CA LYS A 27 22.10 25.54 16.36
C LYS A 27 21.92 24.08 16.75
N LEU A 28 22.64 23.64 17.78
CA LEU A 28 22.46 22.31 18.36
C LEU A 28 21.12 22.23 19.11
N ARG A 29 20.35 21.17 18.84
CA ARG A 29 19.14 20.81 19.57
C ARG A 29 19.14 19.33 19.95
N PRO A 30 18.36 18.92 20.95
CA PRO A 30 18.19 17.49 21.27
C PRO A 30 17.68 16.72 20.05
N MET A 31 18.18 15.49 19.90
CA MET A 31 17.78 14.56 18.84
C MET A 31 16.30 14.19 18.97
N ARG A 32 15.59 14.16 17.84
CA ARG A 32 14.23 13.66 17.69
C ARG A 32 14.23 12.34 16.92
N TYR A 33 13.16 11.58 16.96
CA TYR A 33 13.05 10.34 16.19
C TYR A 33 13.15 10.58 14.69
N ARG A 34 12.57 11.65 14.17
CA ARG A 34 12.65 12.04 12.75
C ARG A 34 14.07 12.38 12.26
N ASP A 35 15.02 12.57 13.16
CA ASP A 35 16.42 12.81 12.79
C ASP A 35 17.16 11.50 12.50
N VAL A 36 16.54 10.36 12.81
CA VAL A 36 17.09 9.02 12.66
C VAL A 36 16.48 8.32 11.46
N VAL A 37 17.33 7.79 10.61
CA VAL A 37 16.93 6.96 9.47
C VAL A 37 17.63 5.60 9.55
N ILE A 38 16.89 4.55 9.21
CA ILE A 38 17.42 3.19 9.05
C ILE A 38 17.43 2.86 7.55
N LEU A 39 18.60 2.61 7.00
CA LEU A 39 18.78 2.25 5.60
C LEU A 39 18.95 0.75 5.46
N LEU A 40 18.18 0.17 4.55
CA LEU A 40 18.21 -1.24 4.18
C LEU A 40 18.51 -1.41 2.69
N ARG A 41 19.24 -2.44 2.31
CA ARG A 41 19.42 -2.78 0.88
C ARG A 41 18.11 -3.18 0.23
N SER A 42 17.32 -4.00 0.92
CA SER A 42 15.98 -4.45 0.51
C SER A 42 15.08 -4.46 1.74
N PRO A 43 14.18 -3.48 1.90
CA PRO A 43 13.33 -3.37 3.08
C PRO A 43 12.48 -4.63 3.32
N GLY A 44 11.53 -4.95 2.45
CA GLY A 44 10.69 -6.14 2.52
C GLY A 44 10.26 -6.53 3.94
N SER A 45 10.26 -7.83 4.24
CA SER A 45 9.91 -8.39 5.56
C SER A 45 10.83 -7.94 6.71
N MET A 46 12.05 -7.48 6.39
CA MET A 46 12.97 -6.97 7.39
C MET A 46 12.49 -5.63 7.96
N ALA A 47 11.96 -4.75 7.11
CA ALA A 47 11.41 -3.46 7.55
C ALA A 47 10.20 -3.65 8.47
N GLU A 48 9.29 -4.55 8.15
CA GLU A 48 8.13 -4.86 8.99
C GLU A 48 8.54 -5.38 10.37
N SER A 49 9.48 -6.32 10.40
CA SER A 49 10.04 -6.83 11.65
C SER A 49 10.73 -5.73 12.48
N MET A 50 11.41 -4.79 11.81
CA MET A 50 12.04 -3.66 12.50
C MET A 50 11.00 -2.70 13.06
N ILE A 51 9.96 -2.36 12.31
CA ILE A 51 8.88 -1.49 12.78
C ILE A 51 8.23 -2.10 14.02
N ALA A 52 7.84 -3.38 13.96
CA ALA A 52 7.21 -4.06 15.08
C ALA A 52 8.07 -3.96 16.38
N VAL A 53 9.36 -4.27 16.27
CA VAL A 53 10.27 -4.20 17.42
C VAL A 53 10.48 -2.76 17.91
N LEU A 54 10.56 -1.77 17.02
CA LEU A 54 10.70 -0.36 17.40
C LEU A 54 9.46 0.14 18.14
N GLU A 55 8.27 -0.16 17.63
CA GLU A 55 6.98 0.21 18.23
C GLU A 55 6.77 -0.47 19.59
N GLU A 56 7.07 -1.77 19.74
CA GLU A 56 7.08 -2.48 21.03
C GLU A 56 7.98 -1.81 22.08
N ASN A 57 9.04 -1.16 21.60
CA ASN A 57 9.96 -0.40 22.43
C ASN A 57 9.59 1.09 22.58
N GLY A 58 8.39 1.50 22.14
CA GLY A 58 7.88 2.87 22.27
C GLY A 58 8.59 3.86 21.33
N ILE A 59 9.17 3.39 20.23
CA ILE A 59 9.81 4.22 19.20
C ILE A 59 8.88 4.21 17.97
N PRO A 60 8.23 5.31 17.65
CA PRO A 60 7.41 5.38 16.44
C PRO A 60 8.32 5.23 15.21
N ALA A 61 7.93 4.34 14.31
CA ALA A 61 8.69 4.05 13.09
C ALA A 61 7.76 3.78 11.92
N PHE A 62 8.21 4.15 10.73
CA PHE A 62 7.50 3.84 9.49
C PHE A 62 8.47 3.43 8.39
N ALA A 63 7.98 2.63 7.46
CA ALA A 63 8.68 2.35 6.21
C ALA A 63 7.81 2.81 5.05
N GLU A 64 8.42 3.48 4.10
CA GLU A 64 7.75 3.83 2.85
C GLU A 64 7.63 2.57 1.97
N ASN A 65 6.70 1.69 2.33
CA ASN A 65 6.36 0.52 1.52
C ASN A 65 5.28 0.89 0.51
N LYS A 66 5.64 0.91 -0.76
CA LYS A 66 4.66 1.06 -1.86
C LYS A 66 4.04 -0.27 -2.29
N THR A 67 4.39 -1.38 -1.62
CA THR A 67 3.99 -2.73 -2.00
C THR A 67 3.37 -3.45 -0.82
N GLY A 68 2.35 -4.26 -1.08
CA GLY A 68 1.77 -5.17 -0.08
C GLY A 68 0.44 -4.72 0.54
N TYR A 69 -0.14 -3.58 0.13
CA TYR A 69 -1.44 -3.13 0.65
C TYR A 69 -2.53 -4.20 0.53
N PHE A 70 -2.66 -4.78 -0.66
CA PHE A 70 -3.66 -5.82 -0.91
C PHE A 70 -3.32 -7.16 -0.24
N ASP A 71 -2.08 -7.37 0.19
CA ASP A 71 -1.64 -8.61 0.85
C ASP A 71 -1.78 -8.53 2.38
N THR A 72 -2.12 -7.36 2.91
CA THR A 72 -2.37 -7.20 4.35
C THR A 72 -3.56 -8.06 4.78
N MET A 73 -3.45 -8.67 5.98
CA MET A 73 -4.43 -9.62 6.49
C MET A 73 -5.84 -9.01 6.56
N GLU A 74 -5.95 -7.77 7.03
CA GLU A 74 -7.22 -7.07 7.19
C GLU A 74 -7.90 -6.82 5.84
N VAL A 75 -7.16 -6.41 4.81
CA VAL A 75 -7.70 -6.15 3.47
C VAL A 75 -8.08 -7.47 2.78
N GLN A 76 -7.20 -8.49 2.84
CA GLN A 76 -7.48 -9.81 2.28
C GLN A 76 -8.71 -10.46 2.88
N THR A 77 -8.91 -10.32 4.21
CA THR A 77 -10.09 -10.88 4.87
C THR A 77 -11.39 -10.26 4.34
N VAL A 78 -11.42 -8.93 4.18
CA VAL A 78 -12.59 -8.24 3.61
C VAL A 78 -12.77 -8.58 2.13
N LEU A 79 -11.70 -8.62 1.34
CA LEU A 79 -11.77 -9.02 -0.07
C LEU A 79 -12.28 -10.46 -0.23
N ASN A 80 -11.85 -11.39 0.63
CA ASN A 80 -12.36 -12.77 0.61
C ASN A 80 -13.85 -12.82 0.98
N LEU A 81 -14.30 -12.01 1.95
CA LEU A 81 -15.72 -11.89 2.28
C LEU A 81 -16.52 -11.36 1.08
N LEU A 82 -16.05 -10.34 0.40
CA LEU A 82 -16.68 -9.81 -0.81
C LEU A 82 -16.73 -10.86 -1.92
N ARG A 83 -15.66 -11.64 -2.11
CA ARG A 83 -15.61 -12.75 -3.09
C ARG A 83 -16.65 -13.81 -2.84
N ILE A 84 -16.87 -14.23 -1.58
CA ILE A 84 -17.88 -15.25 -1.27
C ILE A 84 -19.31 -14.73 -1.31
N ILE A 85 -19.51 -13.42 -1.07
CA ILE A 85 -20.82 -12.79 -1.27
C ILE A 85 -21.17 -12.78 -2.76
N ASP A 86 -20.23 -12.47 -3.64
CA ASP A 86 -20.41 -12.54 -5.09
C ASP A 86 -20.60 -14.01 -5.54
N ASN A 87 -19.65 -14.87 -5.21
CA ASN A 87 -19.69 -16.29 -5.54
C ASN A 87 -19.23 -17.17 -4.38
N PRO A 88 -20.16 -17.80 -3.63
CA PRO A 88 -19.84 -18.62 -2.46
C PRO A 88 -19.17 -19.97 -2.77
N ARG A 89 -19.14 -20.39 -4.05
CA ARG A 89 -18.54 -21.66 -4.48
C ARG A 89 -17.00 -21.62 -4.59
N GLN A 90 -16.37 -20.58 -4.07
CA GLN A 90 -14.91 -20.44 -4.03
C GLN A 90 -14.38 -20.98 -2.70
N ASP A 91 -13.90 -22.21 -2.66
CA ASP A 91 -13.50 -22.92 -1.44
C ASP A 91 -12.41 -22.20 -0.64
N ILE A 92 -11.38 -21.65 -1.29
CA ILE A 92 -10.27 -20.98 -0.60
C ILE A 92 -10.71 -19.69 0.10
N PRO A 93 -11.38 -18.72 -0.57
CA PRO A 93 -11.94 -17.56 0.10
C PRO A 93 -12.96 -17.92 1.17
N PHE A 94 -13.78 -18.95 0.93
CA PHE A 94 -14.80 -19.41 1.86
C PHE A 94 -14.19 -19.93 3.16
N ALA A 95 -13.22 -20.83 3.07
CA ALA A 95 -12.49 -21.34 4.24
C ALA A 95 -11.75 -20.21 4.99
N ALA A 96 -11.12 -19.28 4.26
CA ALA A 96 -10.42 -18.14 4.86
C ALA A 96 -11.38 -17.25 5.67
N VAL A 97 -12.57 -16.98 5.15
CA VAL A 97 -13.58 -16.17 5.86
C VAL A 97 -14.10 -16.90 7.09
N LEU A 98 -14.42 -18.19 6.99
CA LEU A 98 -14.86 -18.98 8.14
C LEU A 98 -13.83 -18.99 9.27
N HIS A 99 -12.56 -19.16 8.93
CA HIS A 99 -11.47 -19.18 9.90
C HIS A 99 -11.11 -17.81 10.45
N SER A 100 -11.53 -16.72 9.79
CA SER A 100 -11.25 -15.37 10.21
C SER A 100 -11.87 -15.03 11.57
N ALA A 101 -11.35 -13.96 12.20
CA ALA A 101 -11.90 -13.45 13.45
C ALA A 101 -13.38 -13.01 13.36
N MET A 102 -13.90 -12.76 12.17
CA MET A 102 -15.30 -12.40 11.95
C MET A 102 -16.26 -13.54 12.36
N PHE A 103 -15.88 -14.78 12.04
CA PHE A 103 -16.74 -15.94 12.26
C PHE A 103 -16.11 -17.00 13.17
N ALA A 104 -14.79 -17.03 13.30
CA ALA A 104 -14.01 -17.81 14.26
C ALA A 104 -14.32 -19.33 14.23
N PHE A 105 -14.53 -19.93 13.06
CA PHE A 105 -14.60 -21.38 12.93
C PHE A 105 -13.21 -21.99 13.14
N SER A 106 -13.13 -23.07 13.91
CA SER A 106 -11.87 -23.81 14.04
C SER A 106 -11.58 -24.64 12.78
N SER A 107 -10.31 -24.98 12.59
CA SER A 107 -9.89 -25.85 11.48
C SER A 107 -10.61 -27.20 11.53
N ASP A 108 -10.86 -27.73 12.73
CA ASP A 108 -11.58 -29.00 12.92
C ASP A 108 -13.05 -28.88 12.51
N GLN A 109 -13.72 -27.77 12.84
CA GLN A 109 -15.09 -27.51 12.40
C GLN A 109 -15.20 -27.42 10.87
N ILE A 110 -14.26 -26.71 10.23
CA ILE A 110 -14.22 -26.61 8.76
C ILE A 110 -13.95 -27.98 8.14
N ALA A 111 -13.09 -28.81 8.73
CA ALA A 111 -12.83 -30.15 8.27
C ALA A 111 -14.06 -31.05 8.40
N LEU A 112 -14.79 -31.01 9.52
CA LEU A 112 -16.03 -31.75 9.71
C LEU A 112 -17.10 -31.38 8.68
N ILE A 113 -17.29 -30.07 8.44
CA ILE A 113 -18.19 -29.57 7.39
C ILE A 113 -17.79 -30.16 6.03
N ARG A 114 -16.49 -30.13 5.70
CA ARG A 114 -15.98 -30.67 4.43
C ARG A 114 -16.17 -32.16 4.30
N MET A 115 -16.09 -32.90 5.39
CA MET A 115 -16.25 -34.35 5.41
C MET A 115 -17.71 -34.81 5.17
N THR A 116 -18.71 -33.98 5.42
CA THR A 116 -20.11 -34.28 5.17
C THR A 116 -20.34 -34.56 3.68
N GLU A 117 -19.82 -33.68 2.81
CA GLU A 117 -19.95 -33.86 1.35
C GLU A 117 -18.60 -33.54 0.65
N PRO A 118 -17.65 -34.49 0.61
CA PRO A 118 -16.29 -34.24 0.11
C PRO A 118 -16.18 -33.84 -1.36
N LYS A 119 -17.18 -34.19 -2.17
CA LYS A 119 -17.20 -33.94 -3.63
C LYS A 119 -17.80 -32.60 -4.01
N LEU A 120 -18.59 -32.00 -3.15
CA LEU A 120 -19.22 -30.69 -3.37
C LEU A 120 -18.30 -29.55 -2.96
N THR A 121 -18.68 -28.29 -3.29
CA THR A 121 -18.00 -27.11 -2.76
C THR A 121 -18.19 -27.00 -1.25
N LEU A 122 -17.29 -26.28 -0.55
CA LEU A 122 -17.38 -26.10 0.90
C LEU A 122 -18.70 -25.41 1.31
N TYR A 123 -19.21 -24.53 0.48
CA TYR A 123 -20.53 -23.89 0.67
C TYR A 123 -21.66 -24.89 0.63
N GLU A 124 -21.69 -25.76 -0.39
CA GLU A 124 -22.72 -26.80 -0.53
C GLU A 124 -22.61 -27.85 0.58
N ALA A 125 -21.38 -28.23 0.97
CA ALA A 125 -21.14 -29.11 2.12
C ALA A 125 -21.65 -28.49 3.43
N MET A 126 -21.49 -27.17 3.61
CA MET A 126 -21.99 -26.46 4.78
C MET A 126 -23.53 -26.42 4.84
N GLN A 127 -24.18 -26.26 3.68
CA GLN A 127 -25.65 -26.36 3.61
C GLN A 127 -26.19 -27.79 3.91
N ALA A 128 -25.43 -28.81 3.50
CA ALA A 128 -25.77 -30.20 3.85
C ALA A 128 -25.56 -30.43 5.35
N TYR A 129 -24.45 -29.97 5.89
CA TYR A 129 -24.13 -30.08 7.32
C TYR A 129 -25.16 -29.39 8.21
N GLU A 130 -25.66 -28.19 7.85
CA GLU A 130 -26.73 -27.49 8.57
C GLU A 130 -28.01 -28.34 8.67
N LYS A 131 -28.41 -29.02 7.57
CA LYS A 131 -29.60 -29.89 7.55
C LYS A 131 -29.46 -31.10 8.46
N GLU A 132 -28.23 -31.64 8.56
CA GLU A 132 -27.95 -32.79 9.44
C GLU A 132 -27.78 -32.39 10.90
N HIS A 133 -27.30 -31.16 11.15
CA HIS A 133 -26.97 -30.65 12.49
C HIS A 133 -27.66 -29.31 12.81
N PRO A 134 -29.00 -29.24 12.80
CA PRO A 134 -29.75 -27.98 12.99
C PRO A 134 -29.57 -27.35 14.38
N GLN A 135 -28.99 -28.07 15.34
CA GLN A 135 -28.65 -27.58 16.69
C GLN A 135 -27.40 -26.68 16.68
N GLU A 136 -26.55 -26.74 15.68
CA GLU A 136 -25.35 -25.90 15.57
C GLU A 136 -25.68 -24.53 14.98
N LYS A 137 -26.24 -23.66 15.81
CA LYS A 137 -26.68 -22.30 15.43
C LYS A 137 -25.63 -21.51 14.64
N LYS A 138 -24.34 -21.69 14.98
CA LYS A 138 -23.23 -20.94 14.33
C LYS A 138 -23.20 -21.12 12.80
N VAL A 139 -23.52 -22.32 12.32
CA VAL A 139 -23.56 -22.63 10.87
C VAL A 139 -24.75 -21.93 10.22
N GLY A 140 -25.94 -22.06 10.82
CA GLY A 140 -27.15 -21.40 10.34
C GLY A 140 -27.05 -19.87 10.38
N ASP A 141 -26.48 -19.30 11.45
CA ASP A 141 -26.25 -17.85 11.57
C ASP A 141 -25.32 -17.32 10.45
N PHE A 142 -24.26 -18.06 10.14
CA PHE A 142 -23.36 -17.69 9.05
C PHE A 142 -24.04 -17.77 7.68
N LEU A 143 -24.77 -18.85 7.38
CA LEU A 143 -25.48 -19.00 6.11
C LEU A 143 -26.57 -17.93 5.96
N SER A 144 -27.31 -17.62 7.03
CA SER A 144 -28.30 -16.53 7.06
C SER A 144 -27.66 -15.17 6.84
N PHE A 145 -26.50 -14.91 7.46
CA PHE A 145 -25.72 -13.69 7.24
C PHE A 145 -25.29 -13.57 5.78
N LEU A 146 -24.78 -14.66 5.19
CA LEU A 146 -24.31 -14.65 3.80
C LEU A 146 -25.47 -14.36 2.84
N GLU A 147 -26.64 -14.96 3.05
CA GLU A 147 -27.83 -14.73 2.23
C GLU A 147 -28.37 -13.30 2.36
N ASP A 148 -28.43 -12.76 3.60
CA ASP A 148 -28.81 -11.36 3.85
C ASP A 148 -27.86 -10.39 3.14
N MET A 149 -26.55 -10.64 3.15
CA MET A 149 -25.58 -9.79 2.45
C MET A 149 -25.72 -9.90 0.93
N ARG A 150 -25.95 -11.09 0.40
CA ARG A 150 -26.17 -11.31 -1.03
C ARG A 150 -27.43 -10.62 -1.55
N SER A 151 -28.50 -10.60 -0.75
CA SER A 151 -29.73 -9.89 -1.14
C SER A 151 -29.55 -8.38 -1.21
N LYS A 152 -28.67 -7.80 -0.38
CA LYS A 152 -28.46 -6.34 -0.28
C LYS A 152 -27.46 -5.79 -1.27
N VAL A 153 -26.56 -6.61 -1.78
CA VAL A 153 -25.45 -6.16 -2.65
C VAL A 153 -25.92 -5.50 -3.95
N ALA A 154 -27.08 -5.91 -4.46
CA ALA A 154 -27.63 -5.39 -5.72
C ALA A 154 -28.04 -3.91 -5.64
N ASP A 155 -28.56 -3.51 -4.48
CA ASP A 155 -29.18 -2.19 -4.28
C ASP A 155 -28.31 -1.22 -3.45
N THR A 156 -27.15 -1.68 -2.97
CA THR A 156 -26.29 -0.87 -2.08
C THR A 156 -25.00 -0.48 -2.80
N PRO A 157 -24.58 0.82 -2.75
CA PRO A 157 -23.27 1.23 -3.24
C PRO A 157 -22.14 0.45 -2.54
N ILE A 158 -21.06 0.12 -3.25
CA ILE A 158 -20.02 -0.80 -2.75
C ILE A 158 -19.34 -0.25 -1.50
N HIS A 159 -19.03 1.05 -1.46
CA HIS A 159 -18.44 1.68 -0.28
C HIS A 159 -19.33 1.56 0.95
N SER A 160 -20.64 1.84 0.81
CA SER A 160 -21.62 1.71 1.89
C SER A 160 -21.84 0.25 2.27
N PHE A 161 -21.77 -0.67 1.29
CA PHE A 161 -21.85 -2.09 1.52
C PHE A 161 -20.67 -2.61 2.34
N ILE A 162 -19.44 -2.19 2.02
CA ILE A 162 -18.24 -2.51 2.81
C ILE A 162 -18.37 -1.96 4.23
N GLU A 163 -18.82 -0.72 4.39
CA GLU A 163 -19.04 -0.13 5.71
C GLU A 163 -20.05 -0.95 6.52
N MET A 164 -21.18 -1.31 5.92
CA MET A 164 -22.19 -2.16 6.55
C MET A 164 -21.64 -3.53 6.96
N LEU A 165 -20.81 -4.17 6.11
CA LEU A 165 -20.13 -5.42 6.43
C LEU A 165 -19.23 -5.28 7.65
N LEU A 166 -18.41 -4.24 7.69
CA LEU A 166 -17.48 -3.98 8.79
C LEU A 166 -18.21 -3.70 10.11
N GLN A 167 -19.34 -2.98 10.06
CA GLN A 167 -20.18 -2.72 11.22
C GLN A 167 -20.87 -3.99 11.72
N LYS A 168 -21.52 -4.77 10.84
CA LYS A 168 -22.23 -6.00 11.22
C LYS A 168 -21.32 -7.09 11.79
N THR A 169 -20.12 -7.22 11.24
CA THR A 169 -19.12 -8.19 11.71
C THR A 169 -18.32 -7.70 12.91
N GLY A 170 -18.37 -6.41 13.23
CA GLY A 170 -17.52 -5.80 14.25
C GLY A 170 -16.03 -5.82 13.89
N TYR A 171 -15.69 -6.14 12.64
CA TYR A 171 -14.31 -6.37 12.23
C TYR A 171 -13.44 -5.13 12.31
N LEU A 172 -13.99 -3.95 12.04
CA LEU A 172 -13.26 -2.69 12.17
C LEU A 172 -12.78 -2.46 13.62
N THR A 173 -13.63 -2.73 14.58
CA THR A 173 -13.30 -2.62 16.01
C THR A 173 -12.24 -3.64 16.42
N TYR A 174 -12.41 -4.89 15.98
CA TYR A 174 -11.45 -5.96 16.22
C TYR A 174 -10.05 -5.59 15.69
N VAL A 175 -9.96 -5.16 14.43
CA VAL A 175 -8.70 -4.80 13.77
C VAL A 175 -8.05 -3.60 14.44
N SER A 176 -8.85 -2.62 14.90
CA SER A 176 -8.34 -1.44 15.64
C SER A 176 -7.75 -1.80 17.00
N ALA A 177 -8.16 -2.90 17.61
CA ALA A 177 -7.61 -3.40 18.88
C ALA A 177 -6.35 -4.28 18.71
N MET A 178 -6.01 -4.66 17.47
CA MET A 178 -4.80 -5.44 17.19
C MET A 178 -3.53 -4.58 17.26
N PRO A 179 -2.33 -5.19 17.37
CA PRO A 179 -1.07 -4.48 17.17
C PRO A 179 -1.09 -3.70 15.84
N ARG A 180 -0.67 -2.43 15.86
CA ARG A 180 -0.77 -1.50 14.72
C ARG A 180 -2.23 -1.25 14.27
N GLY A 181 -3.16 -1.23 15.22
CA GLY A 181 -4.60 -1.12 14.93
C GLY A 181 -4.97 0.12 14.12
N GLU A 182 -4.32 1.27 14.37
CA GLU A 182 -4.53 2.50 13.60
C GLU A 182 -4.16 2.34 12.12
N SER A 183 -2.99 1.73 11.82
CA SER A 183 -2.58 1.45 10.44
C SER A 183 -3.53 0.49 9.74
N ARG A 184 -3.93 -0.58 10.44
CA ARG A 184 -4.88 -1.56 9.92
C ARG A 184 -6.26 -0.96 9.63
N ARG A 185 -6.74 -0.10 10.53
CA ARG A 185 -7.96 0.67 10.34
C ARG A 185 -7.86 1.57 9.11
N ALA A 186 -6.76 2.32 9.00
CA ALA A 186 -6.52 3.18 7.85
C ALA A 186 -6.44 2.40 6.52
N ASN A 187 -5.93 1.16 6.53
CA ASN A 187 -5.97 0.28 5.36
C ASN A 187 -7.41 -0.07 4.96
N LEU A 188 -8.30 -0.34 5.91
CA LEU A 188 -9.72 -0.60 5.61
C LEU A 188 -10.45 0.67 5.14
N GLU A 189 -10.16 1.82 5.73
CA GLU A 189 -10.69 3.13 5.27
C GLU A 189 -10.22 3.43 3.85
N LYS A 190 -8.98 3.09 3.50
CA LYS A 190 -8.45 3.20 2.15
C LYS A 190 -9.17 2.27 1.16
N LEU A 191 -9.54 1.05 1.58
CA LEU A 191 -10.35 0.14 0.75
C LEU A 191 -11.72 0.75 0.44
N MET A 192 -12.38 1.37 1.42
CA MET A 192 -13.64 2.08 1.21
C MET A 192 -13.47 3.28 0.27
N ALA A 193 -12.40 4.06 0.42
CA ALA A 193 -12.09 5.16 -0.49
C ALA A 193 -11.86 4.68 -1.94
N GLN A 194 -11.21 3.52 -2.13
CA GLN A 194 -11.07 2.90 -3.45
C GLN A 194 -12.41 2.45 -4.04
N ALA A 195 -13.33 1.98 -3.22
CA ALA A 195 -14.68 1.65 -3.67
C ALA A 195 -15.42 2.91 -4.16
N VAL A 196 -15.27 4.05 -3.48
CA VAL A 196 -15.82 5.35 -3.94
C VAL A 196 -15.21 5.79 -5.27
N VAL A 197 -13.88 5.65 -5.43
CA VAL A 197 -13.21 5.96 -6.70
C VAL A 197 -13.73 5.07 -7.83
N TYR A 198 -13.88 3.77 -7.55
CA TYR A 198 -14.43 2.83 -8.52
C TYR A 198 -15.88 3.17 -8.93
N GLU A 199 -16.73 3.56 -8.00
CA GLU A 199 -18.13 3.91 -8.26
C GLU A 199 -18.30 5.13 -9.19
N ASN A 200 -17.28 6.00 -9.25
CA ASN A 200 -17.24 7.11 -10.21
C ASN A 200 -16.88 6.67 -11.65
N THR A 201 -16.55 5.39 -11.85
CA THR A 201 -16.32 4.83 -13.19
C THR A 201 -17.62 4.35 -13.84
N SER A 202 -17.57 4.03 -15.14
CA SER A 202 -18.71 3.48 -15.88
C SER A 202 -19.10 2.06 -15.46
N TYR A 203 -18.22 1.34 -14.76
CA TYR A 203 -18.45 -0.02 -14.32
C TYR A 203 -19.07 -0.02 -12.93
N LYS A 204 -20.14 -0.81 -12.74
CA LYS A 204 -20.86 -0.92 -11.47
C LYS A 204 -21.02 -2.38 -11.05
N GLY A 205 -21.23 -2.60 -9.75
CA GLY A 205 -21.50 -3.89 -9.16
C GLY A 205 -20.27 -4.58 -8.55
N LEU A 206 -20.54 -5.47 -7.59
CA LEU A 206 -19.53 -6.14 -6.76
C LEU A 206 -18.57 -6.99 -7.59
N PHE A 207 -19.08 -7.77 -8.55
CA PHE A 207 -18.26 -8.60 -9.43
C PHE A 207 -17.18 -7.79 -10.17
N HIS A 208 -17.56 -6.67 -10.76
CA HIS A 208 -16.62 -5.82 -11.48
C HIS A 208 -15.62 -5.13 -10.55
N PHE A 209 -16.04 -4.77 -9.33
CA PHE A 209 -15.13 -4.24 -8.31
C PHE A 209 -14.07 -5.26 -7.90
N ILE A 210 -14.47 -6.50 -7.65
CA ILE A 210 -13.53 -7.58 -7.30
C ILE A 210 -12.52 -7.81 -8.44
N ASN A 211 -12.99 -7.83 -9.68
CA ASN A 211 -12.12 -7.94 -10.85
C ASN A 211 -11.19 -6.74 -11.00
N TYR A 212 -11.67 -5.53 -10.76
CA TYR A 212 -10.83 -4.32 -10.76
C TYR A 212 -9.70 -4.42 -9.73
N ILE A 213 -10.01 -4.80 -8.48
CA ILE A 213 -8.99 -5.03 -7.45
C ILE A 213 -8.02 -6.14 -7.88
N GLY A 214 -8.52 -7.24 -8.44
CA GLY A 214 -7.70 -8.34 -8.95
C GLY A 214 -6.74 -7.91 -10.08
N GLN A 215 -7.16 -7.01 -10.95
CA GLN A 215 -6.28 -6.42 -11.97
C GLN A 215 -5.21 -5.52 -11.35
N LEU A 216 -5.57 -4.66 -10.38
CA LEU A 216 -4.60 -3.85 -9.66
C LEU A 216 -3.51 -4.71 -9.01
N GLN A 217 -3.90 -5.82 -8.37
CA GLN A 217 -2.97 -6.80 -7.81
C GLN A 217 -2.06 -7.42 -8.89
N LYS A 218 -2.64 -7.88 -10.00
CA LYS A 218 -1.91 -8.54 -11.08
C LYS A 218 -0.88 -7.63 -11.77
N TYR A 219 -1.22 -6.37 -11.97
CA TYR A 219 -0.33 -5.39 -12.59
C TYR A 219 0.60 -4.70 -11.60
N GLN A 220 0.63 -5.16 -10.34
CA GLN A 220 1.45 -4.58 -9.28
C GLN A 220 1.25 -3.05 -9.15
N VAL A 221 0.05 -2.56 -9.47
CA VAL A 221 -0.36 -1.20 -9.16
C VAL A 221 -0.67 -1.18 -7.67
N ASP A 222 0.38 -1.40 -6.88
CA ASP A 222 0.26 -1.48 -5.44
C ASP A 222 0.27 -0.06 -4.88
N MET A 223 -0.76 0.27 -4.14
CA MET A 223 -0.96 1.63 -3.61
C MET A 223 -0.22 1.89 -2.30
N GLY A 224 0.61 0.96 -1.85
CA GLY A 224 1.24 1.00 -0.53
C GLY A 224 0.22 0.92 0.61
N GLU A 225 0.65 0.62 1.81
CA GLU A 225 -0.20 0.73 3.01
C GLU A 225 -0.63 2.19 3.24
N ALA A 226 -1.70 2.41 3.99
CA ALA A 226 -2.14 3.75 4.36
C ALA A 226 -1.07 4.42 5.24
N GLU A 227 -0.51 5.53 4.78
CA GLU A 227 0.47 6.31 5.53
C GLU A 227 -0.25 7.10 6.63
N LEU A 228 -0.15 6.63 7.88
CA LEU A 228 -0.64 7.37 9.06
C LEU A 228 0.37 8.40 9.57
N ILE A 229 1.64 8.19 9.23
CA ILE A 229 2.74 9.05 9.68
C ILE A 229 3.13 9.95 8.52
N ASN A 230 2.89 11.25 8.68
CA ASN A 230 3.32 12.26 7.73
C ASN A 230 4.82 12.56 7.92
N ASP A 231 5.49 13.08 6.89
CA ASP A 231 6.89 13.53 6.95
C ASP A 231 7.21 14.50 8.10
N ASN A 232 6.18 15.12 8.70
CA ASN A 232 6.30 16.03 9.83
C ASN A 232 6.23 15.36 11.21
N ASP A 233 5.87 14.08 11.28
CA ASP A 233 5.75 13.37 12.55
C ASP A 233 7.12 13.02 13.15
N ASP A 234 7.20 12.93 14.48
CA ASP A 234 8.45 12.57 15.16
C ASP A 234 8.61 11.04 15.18
N ALA A 235 8.95 10.45 14.03
CA ALA A 235 9.10 9.02 13.84
C ALA A 235 10.38 8.65 13.08
N VAL A 236 10.90 7.44 13.32
CA VAL A 236 12.07 6.89 12.63
C VAL A 236 11.66 6.40 11.25
N ALA A 237 12.32 6.89 10.20
CA ALA A 237 12.08 6.43 8.84
C ALA A 237 12.95 5.20 8.51
N ILE A 238 12.33 4.18 7.90
CA ILE A 238 13.04 3.02 7.35
C ILE A 238 12.95 3.07 5.83
N LEU A 239 14.09 3.27 5.18
CA LEU A 239 14.16 3.49 3.74
C LEU A 239 15.07 2.46 3.06
N SER A 240 14.85 2.23 1.77
CA SER A 240 15.88 1.58 0.96
C SER A 240 17.04 2.53 0.69
N ILE A 241 18.25 1.99 0.54
CA ILE A 241 19.43 2.79 0.18
C ILE A 241 19.18 3.57 -1.12
N HIS A 242 18.47 2.98 -2.09
CA HIS A 242 18.14 3.65 -3.36
C HIS A 242 17.27 4.89 -3.18
N LYS A 243 16.24 4.80 -2.33
CA LYS A 243 15.34 5.93 -2.04
C LYS A 243 16.03 7.05 -1.26
N SER A 244 17.08 6.74 -0.50
CA SER A 244 17.85 7.73 0.22
C SER A 244 18.79 8.57 -0.65
N LYS A 245 18.90 8.23 -1.96
CA LYS A 245 19.78 8.98 -2.88
C LYS A 245 19.34 10.43 -3.00
N GLY A 246 20.26 11.36 -2.74
CA GLY A 246 19.96 12.80 -2.75
C GLY A 246 19.46 13.36 -1.42
N LEU A 247 19.10 12.51 -0.46
CA LEU A 247 18.69 12.92 0.88
C LEU A 247 19.88 12.81 1.84
N GLU A 248 19.82 13.55 2.94
CA GLU A 248 20.83 13.53 4.00
C GLU A 248 20.15 13.63 5.37
N PHE A 249 20.64 12.85 6.34
CA PHE A 249 20.03 12.74 7.66
C PHE A 249 21.07 12.94 8.76
N PRO A 250 20.71 13.54 9.90
CA PRO A 250 21.63 13.70 11.02
C PRO A 250 22.22 12.38 11.52
N VAL A 251 21.37 11.37 11.72
CA VAL A 251 21.76 10.06 12.24
C VAL A 251 21.27 8.97 11.28
N VAL A 252 22.19 8.14 10.81
CA VAL A 252 21.89 7.04 9.88
C VAL A 252 22.35 5.72 10.46
N PHE A 253 21.44 4.77 10.49
CA PHE A 253 21.73 3.36 10.68
C PHE A 253 21.76 2.67 9.31
N VAL A 254 22.81 1.96 8.98
CA VAL A 254 22.84 1.04 7.83
C VAL A 254 22.77 -0.37 8.38
N SER A 255 21.66 -1.05 8.12
CA SER A 255 21.30 -2.30 8.78
C SER A 255 21.22 -3.46 7.80
N GLY A 256 21.34 -4.70 8.34
CA GLY A 256 21.34 -5.89 7.51
C GLY A 256 22.63 -6.10 6.73
N MET A 257 23.74 -5.48 7.15
CA MET A 257 25.00 -5.51 6.40
C MET A 257 25.65 -6.89 6.35
N GLY A 258 25.28 -7.81 7.24
CA GLY A 258 25.74 -9.21 7.22
C GLY A 258 25.04 -10.09 6.20
N LYS A 259 23.97 -9.60 5.54
CA LYS A 259 23.25 -10.35 4.50
C LYS A 259 24.14 -10.53 3.28
N GLN A 260 24.19 -11.75 2.76
CA GLN A 260 24.94 -12.05 1.55
C GLN A 260 24.33 -11.39 0.31
N PHE A 261 25.19 -11.04 -0.63
CA PHE A 261 24.78 -10.53 -1.94
C PHE A 261 23.95 -11.57 -2.70
N ASN A 262 23.02 -11.11 -3.51
CA ASN A 262 22.22 -12.00 -4.34
C ASN A 262 23.02 -12.42 -5.58
N GLU A 263 23.22 -13.73 -5.74
CA GLU A 263 23.94 -14.33 -6.88
C GLU A 263 23.00 -15.15 -7.80
N THR A 264 21.69 -14.96 -7.67
CA THR A 264 20.70 -15.78 -8.40
C THR A 264 20.87 -15.65 -9.92
N ASP A 265 21.16 -14.44 -10.39
CA ASP A 265 21.29 -14.14 -11.83
C ASP A 265 22.53 -14.83 -12.47
N GLN A 266 23.49 -15.26 -11.65
CA GLN A 266 24.72 -15.93 -12.10
C GLN A 266 24.58 -17.45 -12.12
N LYS A 267 23.56 -18.02 -11.44
CA LYS A 267 23.39 -19.46 -11.19
C LYS A 267 22.32 -20.12 -12.06
N GLY A 268 21.62 -19.36 -12.88
CA GLY A 268 20.60 -19.88 -13.78
C GLY A 268 21.16 -20.87 -14.82
N SER A 269 20.33 -21.74 -15.37
CA SER A 269 20.72 -22.62 -16.50
C SER A 269 21.06 -21.81 -17.76
N MET A 270 20.44 -20.65 -17.91
CA MET A 270 20.72 -19.62 -18.90
C MET A 270 21.05 -18.32 -18.16
N ILE A 271 22.16 -17.70 -18.52
CA ILE A 271 22.59 -16.40 -18.01
C ILE A 271 22.84 -15.44 -19.18
N LEU A 272 22.56 -14.15 -18.96
CA LEU A 272 22.64 -13.12 -20.00
C LEU A 272 23.56 -11.98 -19.53
N HIS A 273 24.47 -11.57 -20.41
CA HIS A 273 25.32 -10.40 -20.20
C HIS A 273 25.26 -9.49 -21.43
N GLY A 274 25.16 -8.15 -21.23
CA GLY A 274 24.97 -7.19 -22.32
C GLY A 274 26.07 -7.27 -23.42
N ASP A 275 27.32 -7.39 -22.99
CA ASP A 275 28.46 -7.38 -23.92
C ASP A 275 28.91 -8.78 -24.34
N LEU A 276 28.73 -9.78 -23.45
CA LEU A 276 29.20 -11.15 -23.70
C LEU A 276 28.13 -12.07 -24.30
N GLY A 277 26.84 -11.64 -24.30
CA GLY A 277 25.74 -12.46 -24.82
C GLY A 277 25.24 -13.52 -23.84
N VAL A 278 24.92 -14.71 -24.36
CA VAL A 278 24.16 -15.76 -23.64
C VAL A 278 25.08 -16.90 -23.22
N GLY A 279 25.13 -17.20 -21.93
CA GLY A 279 25.79 -18.38 -21.38
C GLY A 279 24.76 -19.47 -21.06
N LEU A 280 24.91 -20.66 -21.72
CA LEU A 280 24.02 -21.81 -21.53
C LEU A 280 24.74 -22.98 -20.91
N ASP A 281 24.05 -23.83 -20.18
CA ASP A 281 24.53 -25.15 -19.84
C ASP A 281 24.34 -26.10 -21.03
N LEU A 282 25.27 -27.00 -21.22
CA LEU A 282 25.14 -28.13 -22.15
C LEU A 282 24.43 -29.27 -21.39
N VAL A 283 23.35 -29.74 -21.97
CA VAL A 283 22.57 -30.87 -21.43
C VAL A 283 22.65 -32.00 -22.44
N ASP A 284 23.22 -33.10 -22.05
CA ASP A 284 23.17 -34.36 -22.78
C ASP A 284 21.97 -35.17 -22.30
N TYR A 285 20.97 -35.32 -23.18
CA TYR A 285 19.76 -36.04 -22.86
C TYR A 285 19.88 -37.55 -22.89
N GLU A 286 20.89 -38.08 -23.64
CA GLU A 286 21.13 -39.52 -23.74
C GLU A 286 21.81 -40.03 -22.49
N GLU A 287 22.84 -39.32 -22.04
CA GLU A 287 23.58 -39.68 -20.81
C GLU A 287 23.03 -39.01 -19.54
N GLN A 288 21.99 -38.20 -19.68
CA GLN A 288 21.36 -37.40 -18.57
C GLN A 288 22.40 -36.59 -17.78
N THR A 289 23.39 -36.06 -18.45
CA THR A 289 24.45 -35.26 -17.86
C THR A 289 24.28 -33.78 -18.20
N LYS A 290 24.73 -32.94 -17.26
CA LYS A 290 24.73 -31.48 -17.40
C LYS A 290 26.14 -30.96 -17.19
N MET A 291 26.66 -30.19 -18.15
CA MET A 291 27.97 -29.59 -18.07
C MET A 291 27.89 -28.08 -18.24
N THR A 292 28.64 -27.35 -17.42
CA THR A 292 28.76 -25.89 -17.55
C THR A 292 29.98 -25.54 -18.41
N PRO A 293 29.78 -25.03 -19.64
CA PRO A 293 30.87 -24.66 -20.52
C PRO A 293 31.75 -23.54 -19.96
N LEU A 294 33.01 -23.50 -20.37
CA LEU A 294 33.94 -22.43 -19.98
C LEU A 294 33.40 -21.04 -20.31
N TYR A 295 32.75 -20.90 -21.46
CA TYR A 295 32.13 -19.64 -21.87
C TYR A 295 31.09 -19.15 -20.85
N LYS A 296 30.20 -20.01 -20.38
CA LYS A 296 29.23 -19.67 -19.33
C LYS A 296 29.92 -19.27 -18.03
N GLN A 297 31.02 -19.94 -17.66
CA GLN A 297 31.78 -19.57 -16.45
C GLN A 297 32.37 -18.16 -16.58
N VAL A 298 32.89 -17.80 -17.77
CA VAL A 298 33.38 -16.43 -18.04
C VAL A 298 32.27 -15.40 -17.94
N VAL A 299 31.11 -15.68 -18.52
CA VAL A 299 29.93 -14.79 -18.42
C VAL A 299 29.48 -14.65 -16.95
N ALA A 300 29.41 -15.76 -16.21
CA ALA A 300 29.03 -15.74 -14.79
C ALA A 300 30.00 -14.91 -13.94
N ARG A 301 31.31 -15.06 -14.19
CA ARG A 301 32.34 -14.28 -13.51
C ARG A 301 32.20 -12.78 -13.81
N ARG A 302 31.97 -12.42 -15.06
CA ARG A 302 31.77 -11.02 -15.44
C ARG A 302 30.53 -10.41 -14.80
N LEU A 303 29.43 -11.15 -14.77
CA LEU A 303 28.21 -10.75 -14.05
C LEU A 303 28.47 -10.54 -12.55
N HIS A 304 29.31 -11.39 -11.95
CA HIS A 304 29.72 -11.26 -10.55
C HIS A 304 30.52 -9.96 -10.32
N GLU A 305 31.51 -9.67 -11.16
CA GLU A 305 32.32 -8.45 -11.08
C GLU A 305 31.45 -7.19 -11.20
N ASP A 306 30.52 -7.18 -12.15
CA ASP A 306 29.61 -6.06 -12.38
C ASP A 306 28.63 -5.89 -11.19
N ALA A 307 28.10 -6.99 -10.65
CA ALA A 307 27.25 -6.98 -9.46
C ALA A 307 27.99 -6.45 -8.23
N CYS A 308 29.24 -6.91 -7.99
CA CYS A 308 30.09 -6.38 -6.92
C CYS A 308 30.35 -4.88 -7.09
N GLY A 309 30.59 -4.42 -8.31
CA GLY A 309 30.78 -3.00 -8.62
C GLY A 309 29.55 -2.18 -8.29
N GLU A 310 28.35 -2.70 -8.60
CA GLU A 310 27.10 -2.02 -8.28
C GLU A 310 26.80 -1.99 -6.77
N GLU A 311 27.02 -3.11 -6.08
CA GLU A 311 26.87 -3.15 -4.61
C GLU A 311 27.85 -2.20 -3.91
N MET A 312 29.06 -2.00 -4.43
CA MET A 312 30.01 -0.99 -3.90
C MET A 312 29.49 0.43 -4.09
N ARG A 313 28.87 0.75 -5.24
CA ARG A 313 28.24 2.06 -5.46
C ARG A 313 27.08 2.28 -4.50
N ILE A 314 26.26 1.27 -4.28
CA ILE A 314 25.14 1.31 -3.34
C ILE A 314 25.65 1.53 -1.91
N LEU A 315 26.69 0.80 -1.50
CA LEU A 315 27.34 1.01 -0.20
C LEU A 315 27.88 2.43 -0.04
N TYR A 316 28.53 2.97 -1.07
CA TYR A 316 28.98 4.37 -1.06
C TYR A 316 27.82 5.34 -0.84
N VAL A 317 26.70 5.13 -1.52
CA VAL A 317 25.50 5.95 -1.29
C VAL A 317 25.06 5.85 0.16
N ALA A 318 24.96 4.63 0.73
CA ALA A 318 24.54 4.44 2.13
C ALA A 318 25.45 5.17 3.13
N LEU A 319 26.76 5.04 2.96
CA LEU A 319 27.76 5.64 3.85
C LEU A 319 27.80 7.17 3.79
N THR A 320 27.36 7.76 2.67
CA THR A 320 27.37 9.23 2.46
C THR A 320 26.07 9.91 2.86
N ARG A 321 25.09 9.19 3.41
CA ARG A 321 23.79 9.79 3.83
C ARG A 321 23.84 10.44 5.20
N ALA A 322 24.79 10.04 6.05
CA ALA A 322 24.93 10.56 7.41
C ALA A 322 25.63 11.92 7.42
N LYS A 323 25.03 12.90 8.08
CA LYS A 323 25.65 14.19 8.35
C LYS A 323 26.55 14.17 9.56
N GLU A 324 26.08 13.58 10.67
CA GLU A 324 26.73 13.68 11.98
C GLU A 324 27.11 12.31 12.52
N LYS A 325 26.23 11.33 12.40
CA LYS A 325 26.48 10.01 12.98
C LYS A 325 26.04 8.88 12.06
N LEU A 326 26.97 7.98 11.80
CA LEU A 326 26.76 6.76 11.04
C LEU A 326 26.95 5.56 11.95
N ILE A 327 25.97 4.65 11.96
CA ILE A 327 25.99 3.41 12.73
C ILE A 327 25.72 2.26 11.77
N LEU A 328 26.65 1.30 11.77
CA LEU A 328 26.57 0.13 10.90
C LEU A 328 26.19 -1.08 11.75
N THR A 329 25.19 -1.83 11.33
CA THR A 329 24.72 -3.02 12.03
C THR A 329 24.62 -4.23 11.11
N GLY A 330 24.85 -5.41 11.66
CA GLY A 330 24.72 -6.65 10.90
C GLY A 330 24.77 -7.87 11.81
N THR A 331 24.27 -8.98 11.31
CA THR A 331 24.24 -10.26 12.03
C THR A 331 25.17 -11.27 11.37
N LEU A 332 25.88 -12.03 12.20
CA LEU A 332 26.76 -13.12 11.79
C LEU A 332 26.44 -14.37 12.60
N LYS A 333 26.48 -15.56 11.99
CA LYS A 333 26.21 -16.82 12.68
C LYS A 333 27.32 -17.19 13.69
N LYS A 334 28.57 -16.88 13.35
CA LYS A 334 29.78 -17.13 14.15
C LYS A 334 30.62 -15.86 14.15
N ALA A 335 30.18 -14.86 14.93
CA ALA A 335 30.72 -13.51 14.82
C ALA A 335 32.22 -13.45 15.15
N GLU A 336 32.66 -14.05 16.25
CA GLU A 336 34.06 -13.99 16.71
C GLU A 336 35.01 -14.62 15.71
N GLU A 337 34.79 -15.89 15.34
CA GLU A 337 35.63 -16.61 14.35
C GLU A 337 35.69 -15.87 13.01
N THR A 338 34.52 -15.32 12.57
CA THR A 338 34.42 -14.64 11.27
C THR A 338 35.14 -13.29 11.30
N LEU A 339 35.01 -12.55 12.39
CA LEU A 339 35.68 -11.25 12.56
C LEU A 339 37.20 -11.43 12.69
N GLU A 340 37.68 -12.43 13.41
CA GLU A 340 39.12 -12.74 13.49
C GLU A 340 39.68 -13.00 12.09
N LYS A 341 39.04 -13.90 11.32
CA LYS A 341 39.44 -14.22 9.96
C LYS A 341 39.47 -13.01 9.03
N TRP A 342 38.49 -12.12 9.13
CA TRP A 342 38.45 -10.92 8.30
C TRP A 342 39.46 -9.85 8.69
N GLN A 343 40.03 -9.96 9.88
CA GLN A 343 40.98 -9.01 10.45
C GLN A 343 42.47 -9.45 10.37
N GLU A 344 42.74 -10.68 9.93
CA GLU A 344 44.10 -11.15 9.71
C GLU A 344 44.87 -10.29 8.73
N ASN A 345 44.21 -9.73 7.73
CA ASN A 345 44.81 -8.91 6.68
C ASN A 345 44.65 -7.41 7.00
N ARG A 346 45.73 -6.77 7.45
CA ARG A 346 45.74 -5.37 7.90
C ARG A 346 46.13 -4.35 6.79
N GLY A 347 46.16 -4.79 5.53
CA GLY A 347 46.58 -3.98 4.39
C GLY A 347 45.40 -3.34 3.62
N LYS A 348 45.72 -2.72 2.47
CA LYS A 348 44.70 -2.33 1.51
C LYS A 348 44.09 -3.58 0.90
N LEU A 349 42.75 -3.61 0.80
CA LEU A 349 42.02 -4.70 0.14
C LEU A 349 42.48 -4.86 -1.31
N THR A 350 42.97 -6.05 -1.64
CA THR A 350 43.30 -6.42 -3.01
C THR A 350 42.03 -6.59 -3.86
N PHE A 351 42.22 -6.68 -5.17
CA PHE A 351 41.08 -6.92 -6.08
C PHE A 351 40.34 -8.22 -5.72
N PHE A 352 41.06 -9.32 -5.50
CA PHE A 352 40.47 -10.62 -5.18
C PHE A 352 39.76 -10.64 -3.83
N GLU A 353 40.23 -9.91 -2.84
CA GLU A 353 39.54 -9.79 -1.56
C GLU A 353 38.25 -9.01 -1.66
N ARG A 354 38.20 -8.01 -2.53
CA ARG A 354 36.97 -7.25 -2.81
C ARG A 354 35.96 -8.06 -3.60
N GLU A 355 36.43 -8.79 -4.63
CA GLU A 355 35.62 -9.67 -5.45
C GLU A 355 35.07 -10.85 -4.64
N GLY A 356 35.91 -11.45 -3.77
CA GLY A 356 35.54 -12.62 -2.97
C GLY A 356 34.64 -12.33 -1.75
N ALA A 357 34.47 -11.07 -1.39
CA ALA A 357 33.61 -10.70 -0.28
C ALA A 357 32.13 -10.89 -0.61
N ARG A 358 31.36 -11.38 0.37
CA ARG A 358 29.97 -11.78 0.17
C ARG A 358 28.95 -10.86 0.83
N SER A 359 29.41 -9.85 1.58
CA SER A 359 28.52 -8.93 2.30
C SER A 359 29.16 -7.56 2.47
N TYR A 360 28.33 -6.54 2.70
CA TYR A 360 28.81 -5.20 3.03
C TYR A 360 29.66 -5.20 4.32
N LEU A 361 29.24 -6.00 5.31
CA LEU A 361 29.93 -6.09 6.58
C LEU A 361 31.37 -6.59 6.39
N GLU A 362 31.56 -7.58 5.52
CA GLU A 362 32.89 -8.10 5.21
C GLU A 362 33.80 -7.03 4.59
N TRP A 363 33.31 -6.26 3.64
CA TRP A 363 34.09 -5.15 3.07
C TRP A 363 34.49 -4.12 4.12
N ILE A 364 33.54 -3.70 4.96
CA ILE A 364 33.79 -2.67 5.98
C ILE A 364 34.77 -3.19 7.06
N VAL A 365 34.57 -4.39 7.58
CA VAL A 365 35.42 -4.93 8.63
C VAL A 365 36.87 -5.13 8.15
N ARG A 366 37.04 -5.67 6.94
CA ARG A 366 38.36 -5.80 6.31
C ARG A 366 39.01 -4.45 6.04
N ALA A 367 38.28 -3.50 5.48
CA ALA A 367 38.80 -2.16 5.17
C ALA A 367 39.19 -1.37 6.42
N THR A 368 38.52 -1.59 7.55
CA THR A 368 38.76 -0.85 8.81
C THR A 368 39.65 -1.64 9.80
N ALA A 369 40.14 -2.80 9.42
CA ALA A 369 40.94 -3.68 10.31
C ALA A 369 42.17 -3.00 10.93
N SER A 370 42.83 -2.09 10.17
CA SER A 370 43.99 -1.32 10.66
C SER A 370 43.61 -0.09 11.50
N MET A 371 42.33 0.27 11.58
CA MET A 371 41.84 1.50 12.23
C MET A 371 40.83 1.22 13.34
N ARG A 372 40.97 0.10 14.05
CA ARG A 372 40.04 -0.35 15.09
C ARG A 372 39.82 0.61 16.24
N GLU A 373 40.85 1.31 16.65
CA GLU A 373 40.75 2.33 17.70
C GLU A 373 39.79 3.45 17.29
N LYS A 374 39.78 3.79 15.99
CA LYS A 374 38.93 4.81 15.43
C LYS A 374 37.50 4.30 15.12
N TYR A 375 37.40 3.04 14.72
CA TYR A 375 36.14 2.38 14.35
C TYR A 375 35.92 1.13 15.21
N PRO A 376 35.46 1.29 16.47
CA PRO A 376 35.28 0.14 17.38
C PRO A 376 34.11 -0.73 16.90
N ILE A 377 34.31 -2.04 16.95
CA ILE A 377 33.31 -3.05 16.69
C ILE A 377 32.84 -3.62 18.02
N GLN A 378 31.55 -3.53 18.29
CA GLN A 378 30.90 -4.15 19.44
C GLN A 378 30.21 -5.43 18.97
N VAL A 379 30.57 -6.57 19.53
CA VAL A 379 29.88 -7.85 19.34
C VAL A 379 28.89 -8.01 20.49
N ILE A 380 27.66 -8.31 20.20
CA ILE A 380 26.58 -8.51 21.16
C ILE A 380 25.99 -9.88 20.91
N SER A 381 25.99 -10.75 21.92
CA SER A 381 25.43 -12.09 21.80
C SER A 381 23.89 -12.06 21.90
N PRO A 382 23.19 -13.02 21.28
CA PRO A 382 21.75 -13.15 21.45
C PRO A 382 21.30 -13.32 22.89
N GLU A 383 22.13 -13.99 23.70
CA GLU A 383 21.90 -14.24 25.14
C GLU A 383 21.88 -12.93 25.92
N GLU A 384 22.81 -12.01 25.65
CA GLU A 384 22.82 -10.67 26.27
C GLU A 384 21.55 -9.87 25.97
N VAL A 385 21.06 -9.98 24.74
CA VAL A 385 19.80 -9.29 24.35
C VAL A 385 18.61 -9.88 25.09
N VAL A 386 18.53 -11.21 25.21
CA VAL A 386 17.45 -11.90 25.92
C VAL A 386 17.50 -11.57 27.42
N VAL A 387 18.69 -11.59 28.04
CA VAL A 387 18.85 -11.22 29.46
C VAL A 387 18.42 -9.79 29.71
N ALA A 388 18.81 -8.86 28.83
CA ALA A 388 18.39 -7.46 28.94
C ALA A 388 16.85 -7.30 28.77
N GLU A 389 16.23 -8.10 27.94
CA GLU A 389 14.79 -8.10 27.72
C GLU A 389 14.04 -8.65 28.94
N VAL A 390 14.48 -9.76 29.50
CA VAL A 390 13.91 -10.34 30.73
C VAL A 390 14.04 -9.37 31.90
N ALA A 391 15.20 -8.73 32.08
CA ALA A 391 15.39 -7.70 33.08
C ALA A 391 14.43 -6.50 32.89
N GLY A 392 14.22 -6.07 31.65
CA GLY A 392 13.27 -5.00 31.30
C GLY A 392 11.80 -5.39 31.54
N GLN A 393 11.43 -6.65 31.32
CA GLN A 393 10.10 -7.18 31.64
C GLN A 393 9.86 -7.26 33.15
N MET A 394 10.87 -7.70 33.92
CA MET A 394 10.81 -7.70 35.38
C MET A 394 10.65 -6.30 35.96
N ASP A 395 11.34 -5.30 35.41
CA ASP A 395 11.17 -3.90 35.78
C ASP A 395 9.75 -3.36 35.46
N LYS A 396 9.18 -3.75 34.32
CA LYS A 396 7.81 -3.40 33.95
C LYS A 396 6.79 -4.07 34.87
N ALA A 397 7.00 -5.34 35.20
CA ALA A 397 6.15 -6.09 36.13
C ALA A 397 6.21 -5.48 37.54
N ALA A 398 7.39 -5.16 38.06
CA ALA A 398 7.57 -4.48 39.34
C ALA A 398 6.92 -3.09 39.37
N LYS A 399 7.00 -2.33 38.27
CA LYS A 399 6.30 -1.04 38.15
C LYS A 399 4.79 -1.20 38.11
N LYS A 400 4.27 -2.22 37.44
CA LYS A 400 2.84 -2.53 37.39
C LYS A 400 2.33 -2.91 38.80
N GLU A 401 3.05 -3.78 39.50
CA GLU A 401 2.75 -4.18 40.87
C GLU A 401 2.79 -3.00 41.84
N ALA A 402 3.79 -2.11 41.69
CA ALA A 402 3.86 -0.86 42.43
C ALA A 402 2.69 0.09 42.13
N LEU A 403 2.23 0.16 40.90
CA LEU A 403 1.05 0.94 40.49
C LEU A 403 -0.24 0.33 41.03
N GLU A 404 -0.37 -0.98 41.02
CA GLU A 404 -1.51 -1.70 41.62
C GLU A 404 -1.54 -1.55 43.14
N ALA A 405 -0.38 -1.58 43.81
CA ALA A 405 -0.26 -1.31 45.23
C ALA A 405 -0.65 0.14 45.61
N LEU A 406 -0.35 1.11 44.72
CA LEU A 406 -0.77 2.50 44.87
C LEU A 406 -2.30 2.67 44.77
N SER A 407 -2.99 1.82 44.03
CA SER A 407 -4.44 1.88 43.87
C SER A 407 -5.21 1.49 45.16
N GLY A 408 -4.55 0.79 46.08
CA GLY A 408 -5.09 0.41 47.40
C GLY A 408 -4.85 1.44 48.53
N GLN A 409 -4.05 2.48 48.29
CA GLN A 409 -3.78 3.53 49.28
C GLN A 409 -4.79 4.66 49.16
N ALA A 410 -5.05 5.38 50.27
CA ALA A 410 -5.95 6.53 50.27
C ALA A 410 -5.55 7.54 49.18
N LYS A 411 -6.47 7.77 48.26
CA LYS A 411 -6.21 8.61 47.06
C LYS A 411 -5.74 10.00 47.50
N PRO A 412 -4.59 10.50 47.02
CA PRO A 412 -4.14 11.85 47.26
C PRO A 412 -5.21 12.86 46.82
N SER A 413 -5.29 14.01 47.47
CA SER A 413 -6.30 15.04 47.17
C SER A 413 -6.33 15.51 45.72
N TRP A 414 -5.16 15.50 45.01
CA TRP A 414 -5.06 15.85 43.62
C TRP A 414 -5.68 14.80 42.68
N VAL A 415 -5.72 13.51 43.08
CA VAL A 415 -6.36 12.45 42.27
C VAL A 415 -7.87 12.68 42.23
N LYS A 416 -8.46 13.13 43.37
CA LYS A 416 -9.88 13.44 43.42
C LYS A 416 -10.23 14.65 42.56
N ALA A 417 -9.37 15.67 42.53
CA ALA A 417 -9.54 16.81 41.63
C ALA A 417 -9.45 16.40 40.16
N LEU A 418 -8.55 15.48 39.83
CA LEU A 418 -8.40 14.94 38.45
C LEU A 418 -9.62 14.07 38.07
N GLU A 419 -10.13 13.25 38.99
CA GLU A 419 -11.37 12.47 38.79
C GLU A 419 -12.57 13.39 38.55
N ASP A 420 -12.69 14.48 39.30
CA ASP A 420 -13.74 15.48 39.12
C ASP A 420 -13.63 16.22 37.79
N GLU A 421 -12.40 16.56 37.34
CA GLU A 421 -12.16 17.12 36.01
C GLU A 421 -12.46 16.12 34.89
N MET A 422 -12.08 14.85 35.04
CA MET A 422 -12.37 13.80 34.04
C MET A 422 -13.84 13.40 34.00
N ALA A 423 -14.54 13.55 35.11
CA ALA A 423 -16.01 13.34 35.21
C ALA A 423 -16.81 14.53 34.65
N TYR A 424 -16.16 15.65 34.33
CA TYR A 424 -16.83 16.81 33.75
C TYR A 424 -17.46 16.47 32.41
N VAL A 425 -18.76 16.52 32.35
CA VAL A 425 -19.53 16.40 31.12
C VAL A 425 -19.82 17.79 30.59
N TYR A 426 -19.31 18.10 29.40
CA TYR A 426 -19.58 19.39 28.78
C TYR A 426 -21.09 19.65 28.69
N PRO A 427 -21.62 20.72 29.32
CA PRO A 427 -23.08 20.95 29.41
C PRO A 427 -23.79 21.03 28.06
N TYR A 428 -23.03 21.41 27.01
CA TYR A 428 -23.54 21.55 25.67
C TYR A 428 -23.06 20.43 24.71
N ALA A 429 -22.72 19.25 25.24
CA ALA A 429 -22.28 18.10 24.42
C ALA A 429 -23.33 17.70 23.35
N SER A 430 -24.63 17.96 23.64
CA SER A 430 -25.70 17.78 22.67
C SER A 430 -25.59 18.71 21.44
N VAL A 431 -25.00 19.90 21.60
CA VAL A 431 -24.81 20.87 20.51
C VAL A 431 -23.71 20.38 19.54
N GLY A 432 -22.73 19.61 20.01
CA GLY A 432 -21.71 18.98 19.17
C GLY A 432 -22.27 17.92 18.20
N LYS A 433 -23.49 17.44 18.44
CA LYS A 433 -24.20 16.53 17.51
C LYS A 433 -24.84 17.26 16.33
N TYR A 434 -24.94 18.58 16.39
CA TYR A 434 -25.49 19.37 15.28
C TYR A 434 -24.35 19.77 14.34
N LYS A 435 -24.51 19.46 13.07
CA LYS A 435 -23.56 19.90 12.04
C LYS A 435 -23.60 21.43 11.93
N ASN A 436 -22.45 22.08 11.88
CA ASN A 436 -22.31 23.54 11.72
C ASN A 436 -22.81 24.06 10.36
N LYS A 437 -22.95 23.17 9.37
CA LYS A 437 -23.49 23.48 8.04
C LYS A 437 -24.33 22.29 7.58
N TYR A 438 -25.56 22.58 7.17
CA TYR A 438 -26.44 21.64 6.48
C TYR A 438 -26.55 22.06 5.02
N SER A 439 -26.44 21.13 4.10
CA SER A 439 -26.82 21.39 2.71
C SER A 439 -28.36 21.38 2.60
N VAL A 440 -28.90 22.08 1.61
CA VAL A 440 -30.36 22.11 1.38
C VAL A 440 -30.90 20.70 1.09
N SER A 441 -30.11 19.85 0.47
CA SER A 441 -30.42 18.44 0.22
C SER A 441 -30.49 17.62 1.51
N GLU A 442 -29.57 17.82 2.46
CA GLU A 442 -29.60 17.13 3.77
C GLU A 442 -30.85 17.54 4.60
N ILE A 443 -31.22 18.83 4.59
CA ILE A 443 -32.43 19.30 5.26
C ILE A 443 -33.70 18.71 4.63
N LYS A 444 -33.72 18.54 3.32
CA LYS A 444 -34.83 17.87 2.61
C LYS A 444 -34.90 16.40 2.99
N HIS A 445 -33.76 15.68 3.05
CA HIS A 445 -33.70 14.27 3.40
C HIS A 445 -34.18 14.02 4.84
N ASP A 446 -33.69 14.82 5.79
CA ASP A 446 -34.06 14.71 7.21
C ASP A 446 -35.57 15.02 7.46
N ARG A 447 -36.15 15.95 6.67
CA ARG A 447 -37.60 16.21 6.69
C ARG A 447 -38.41 15.09 6.03
N MET A 448 -37.90 14.47 4.97
CA MET A 448 -38.54 13.31 4.35
C MET A 448 -38.51 12.10 5.28
N GLU A 449 -37.39 11.76 5.91
CA GLU A 449 -37.33 10.65 6.87
C GLU A 449 -38.27 10.84 8.05
N LYS A 450 -38.36 12.07 8.60
CA LYS A 450 -39.31 12.37 9.68
C LYS A 450 -40.77 12.33 9.22
N ALA A 451 -41.05 12.69 7.98
CA ALA A 451 -42.41 12.63 7.40
C ALA A 451 -42.83 11.17 7.09
N PHE A 452 -41.87 10.28 6.76
CA PHE A 452 -42.15 8.85 6.56
C PHE A 452 -42.25 8.05 7.85
N ALA A 453 -41.70 8.56 8.95
CA ALA A 453 -41.79 7.90 10.26
C ALA A 453 -43.13 8.12 10.97
N ASP A 454 -43.91 9.11 10.57
CA ASP A 454 -45.07 9.59 11.33
C ASP A 454 -46.43 9.42 10.67
N ASP A 455 -46.58 8.91 9.44
CA ASP A 455 -47.93 8.48 9.01
C ASP A 455 -48.03 7.75 7.66
N GLN A 456 -48.92 6.76 7.66
CA GLN A 456 -49.63 6.21 6.52
C GLN A 456 -50.63 7.28 5.97
N SER A 457 -50.42 7.86 4.83
CA SER A 457 -51.51 8.42 4.03
C SER A 457 -51.53 9.89 3.54
N VAL A 458 -50.51 10.68 3.60
CA VAL A 458 -50.56 11.97 2.88
C VAL A 458 -49.27 12.25 2.12
N ARG A 459 -49.34 12.20 0.78
CA ARG A 459 -48.27 12.78 -0.06
C ARG A 459 -48.27 14.29 0.12
N PRO A 460 -47.20 14.92 0.57
CA PRO A 460 -47.13 16.37 0.69
C PRO A 460 -47.27 17.06 -0.66
N ASP A 461 -48.05 18.16 -0.70
CA ASP A 461 -48.40 18.91 -1.94
C ASP A 461 -47.17 19.49 -2.67
N PHE A 462 -45.99 19.60 -2.05
CA PHE A 462 -44.78 20.11 -2.66
C PHE A 462 -44.09 19.13 -3.63
N LEU A 463 -44.54 17.89 -3.73
CA LEU A 463 -44.07 16.92 -4.73
C LEU A 463 -44.78 17.05 -6.08
N LYS A 464 -45.73 18.01 -6.22
CA LYS A 464 -46.48 18.24 -7.46
C LYS A 464 -45.87 19.31 -8.37
N GLU A 465 -44.86 20.06 -7.93
CA GLU A 465 -44.16 21.04 -8.75
C GLU A 465 -42.76 20.52 -9.12
N GLU A 466 -42.49 20.49 -10.42
CA GLU A 466 -41.13 20.32 -10.96
C GLU A 466 -40.24 21.44 -10.42
N THR A 467 -39.54 21.20 -9.33
CA THR A 467 -38.56 22.15 -8.81
C THR A 467 -37.32 22.11 -9.68
N LYS A 468 -37.19 23.09 -10.58
CA LYS A 468 -35.89 23.47 -11.13
C LYS A 468 -34.94 23.71 -9.96
N GLU A 469 -33.80 23.03 -9.94
CA GLU A 469 -32.74 23.27 -8.96
C GLU A 469 -32.34 24.76 -9.03
N ILE A 470 -32.69 25.51 -8.00
CA ILE A 470 -32.23 26.90 -7.86
C ILE A 470 -30.81 26.82 -7.28
N VAL A 471 -29.82 26.72 -8.17
CA VAL A 471 -28.42 26.94 -7.81
C VAL A 471 -28.25 28.46 -7.64
N PRO A 472 -27.73 28.94 -6.48
CA PRO A 472 -27.50 30.37 -6.28
C PRO A 472 -26.62 30.93 -7.40
N ALA A 473 -27.01 32.04 -8.03
CA ALA A 473 -26.38 32.63 -9.21
C ALA A 473 -24.84 32.85 -9.05
N PHE A 474 -24.36 33.15 -7.84
CA PHE A 474 -22.92 33.34 -7.57
C PHE A 474 -22.11 32.04 -7.58
N ILE A 475 -22.73 30.88 -7.46
CA ILE A 475 -22.07 29.57 -7.58
C ILE A 475 -22.16 29.07 -9.03
N ALA A 476 -23.24 29.36 -9.72
CA ALA A 476 -23.48 28.95 -11.11
C ALA A 476 -22.58 29.69 -12.10
N GLU A 477 -22.38 31.01 -11.93
CA GLU A 477 -21.66 31.80 -12.92
C GLU A 477 -20.14 31.66 -12.91
N LYS A 478 -19.49 31.30 -11.80
CA LYS A 478 -18.03 31.24 -11.75
C LYS A 478 -17.40 29.89 -12.06
N LYS A 479 -18.11 28.78 -11.95
CA LYS A 479 -17.55 27.44 -12.25
C LYS A 479 -17.92 26.88 -13.62
N THR A 480 -18.92 27.45 -14.28
CA THR A 480 -19.43 26.89 -15.54
C THR A 480 -18.87 27.55 -16.80
N GLN A 481 -18.32 28.77 -16.74
CA GLN A 481 -17.96 29.48 -17.97
C GLN A 481 -16.49 29.34 -18.42
N GLU A 482 -15.50 29.10 -17.56
CA GLU A 482 -14.09 29.06 -18.03
C GLU A 482 -13.53 27.65 -18.24
N VAL A 483 -13.94 26.66 -17.46
CA VAL A 483 -13.45 25.27 -17.61
C VAL A 483 -14.27 24.48 -18.62
N SER A 484 -15.54 24.82 -18.83
CA SER A 484 -16.48 24.08 -19.65
C SER A 484 -16.27 24.30 -21.16
N ARG A 485 -16.10 25.52 -21.64
CA ARG A 485 -16.00 25.80 -23.08
C ARG A 485 -14.73 25.30 -23.75
N GLY A 486 -13.60 25.34 -23.06
CA GLY A 486 -12.34 24.81 -23.58
C GLY A 486 -12.35 23.29 -23.67
N ALA A 487 -12.84 22.62 -22.63
CA ALA A 487 -12.98 21.17 -22.58
C ALA A 487 -14.03 20.66 -23.59
N LEU A 488 -15.21 21.32 -23.67
CA LEU A 488 -16.27 20.97 -24.64
C LEU A 488 -15.78 21.14 -26.08
N ARG A 489 -15.01 22.19 -26.36
CA ARG A 489 -14.38 22.37 -27.69
C ARG A 489 -13.37 21.25 -27.99
N GLY A 490 -12.54 20.89 -27.02
CA GLY A 490 -11.60 19.78 -27.16
C GLY A 490 -12.33 18.47 -27.50
N THR A 491 -13.38 18.16 -26.76
CA THR A 491 -14.19 16.95 -26.97
C THR A 491 -14.89 16.98 -28.34
N ALA A 492 -15.45 18.13 -28.76
CA ALA A 492 -16.08 18.26 -30.06
C ALA A 492 -15.08 18.07 -31.22
N MET A 493 -13.89 18.66 -31.13
CA MET A 493 -12.81 18.50 -32.10
C MET A 493 -12.30 17.06 -32.17
N HIS A 494 -12.15 16.42 -31.01
CA HIS A 494 -11.72 15.01 -30.93
C HIS A 494 -12.76 14.08 -31.56
N ARG A 495 -14.04 14.27 -31.22
CA ARG A 495 -15.15 13.50 -31.78
C ARG A 495 -15.29 13.66 -33.29
N PHE A 496 -15.07 14.85 -33.79
CA PHE A 496 -15.05 15.10 -35.24
C PHE A 496 -13.94 14.32 -35.91
N MET A 497 -12.70 14.40 -35.41
CA MET A 497 -11.53 13.71 -35.98
C MET A 497 -11.65 12.19 -35.87
N GLU A 498 -12.27 11.67 -34.84
CA GLU A 498 -12.53 10.23 -34.64
C GLU A 498 -13.45 9.64 -35.71
N CYS A 499 -14.45 10.41 -36.13
CA CYS A 499 -15.44 9.98 -37.13
C CYS A 499 -15.13 10.48 -38.56
N PHE A 500 -14.03 11.24 -38.73
CA PHE A 500 -13.70 11.88 -39.98
C PHE A 500 -13.22 10.89 -41.04
N ASP A 501 -13.80 10.96 -42.24
CA ASP A 501 -13.39 10.15 -43.38
C ASP A 501 -12.27 10.84 -44.17
N PHE A 502 -11.05 10.44 -43.91
CA PHE A 502 -9.85 10.96 -44.55
C PHE A 502 -9.76 10.63 -46.04
N CYS A 503 -10.44 9.58 -46.52
CA CYS A 503 -10.45 9.20 -47.94
C CYS A 503 -11.26 10.18 -48.81
N ASN A 504 -12.29 10.77 -48.27
CA ASN A 504 -13.23 11.63 -48.97
C ASN A 504 -12.98 13.13 -48.71
N TYR A 505 -11.76 13.50 -48.30
CA TYR A 505 -11.40 14.90 -48.15
C TYR A 505 -11.01 15.53 -49.46
N THR A 506 -11.76 16.53 -49.91
CA THR A 506 -11.53 17.28 -51.14
C THR A 506 -11.26 18.76 -50.95
N GLY A 507 -11.31 19.25 -49.69
CA GLY A 507 -11.06 20.65 -49.35
C GLY A 507 -12.00 21.16 -48.25
N ARG A 508 -12.07 22.49 -48.05
CA ARG A 508 -12.83 23.11 -46.95
C ARG A 508 -14.32 22.76 -46.97
N ALA A 509 -14.94 22.71 -48.14
CA ALA A 509 -16.36 22.37 -48.28
C ALA A 509 -16.64 20.92 -47.78
N SER A 510 -15.73 19.97 -47.99
CA SER A 510 -15.93 18.61 -47.54
C SER A 510 -15.84 18.45 -46.02
N LEU A 511 -15.19 19.37 -45.27
CA LEU A 511 -15.20 19.37 -43.82
C LEU A 511 -16.60 19.73 -43.28
N GLU A 512 -17.25 20.72 -43.90
CA GLU A 512 -18.59 21.16 -43.51
C GLU A 512 -19.62 20.08 -43.86
N GLU A 513 -19.52 19.46 -45.05
CA GLU A 513 -20.41 18.37 -45.46
C GLU A 513 -20.26 17.13 -44.55
N GLN A 514 -19.06 16.79 -44.14
CA GLN A 514 -18.85 15.66 -43.22
C GLN A 514 -19.36 15.98 -41.81
N ALA A 515 -19.22 17.21 -41.32
CA ALA A 515 -19.81 17.66 -40.06
C ALA A 515 -21.35 17.59 -40.08
N GLU A 516 -21.97 17.98 -41.21
CA GLU A 516 -23.44 17.87 -41.39
C GLU A 516 -23.91 16.42 -41.46
N ARG A 517 -23.15 15.57 -42.14
CA ARG A 517 -23.43 14.14 -42.19
C ARG A 517 -23.35 13.49 -40.79
N MET A 518 -22.34 13.81 -40.01
CA MET A 518 -22.19 13.31 -38.63
C MET A 518 -23.35 13.76 -37.74
N LEU A 519 -23.84 14.99 -37.90
CA LEU A 519 -25.02 15.47 -37.20
C LEU A 519 -26.27 14.68 -37.60
N HIS A 520 -26.45 14.44 -38.91
CA HIS A 520 -27.60 13.71 -39.43
C HIS A 520 -27.63 12.24 -39.04
N GLU A 521 -26.42 11.63 -38.89
CA GLU A 521 -26.22 10.25 -38.43
C GLU A 521 -26.27 10.08 -36.90
N GLY A 522 -26.49 11.17 -36.16
CA GLY A 522 -26.52 11.15 -34.68
C GLY A 522 -25.18 10.85 -34.04
N ARG A 523 -24.07 11.04 -34.75
CA ARG A 523 -22.71 10.83 -34.25
C ARG A 523 -22.12 12.06 -33.55
N MET A 524 -22.76 13.20 -33.72
CA MET A 524 -22.40 14.49 -33.14
C MET A 524 -23.65 15.27 -32.75
N ASP A 525 -23.62 15.96 -31.62
CA ASP A 525 -24.71 16.82 -31.16
C ASP A 525 -24.65 18.20 -31.80
N PRO A 526 -25.81 18.92 -31.95
CA PRO A 526 -25.84 20.26 -32.50
C PRO A 526 -24.92 21.26 -31.79
N GLU A 527 -24.83 21.17 -30.45
CA GLU A 527 -23.95 22.00 -29.63
C GLU A 527 -22.45 21.71 -29.91
N GLN A 528 -22.10 20.46 -30.16
CA GLN A 528 -20.75 20.07 -30.54
C GLN A 528 -20.37 20.62 -31.92
N LYS A 529 -21.29 20.63 -32.88
CA LYS A 529 -21.06 21.20 -34.20
C LYS A 529 -20.77 22.71 -34.14
N GLU A 530 -21.48 23.46 -33.30
CA GLU A 530 -21.25 24.91 -33.12
C GLU A 530 -19.88 25.20 -32.47
N LEU A 531 -19.33 24.25 -31.70
CA LEU A 531 -18.03 24.37 -31.04
C LEU A 531 -16.86 24.02 -31.97
N LEU A 532 -17.10 23.48 -33.16
CA LEU A 532 -16.05 23.13 -34.11
C LEU A 532 -15.32 24.36 -34.65
N GLN A 533 -14.02 24.35 -34.64
CA GLN A 533 -13.19 25.40 -35.22
C GLN A 533 -12.73 24.98 -36.64
N MET A 534 -13.59 25.22 -37.64
CA MET A 534 -13.35 24.78 -39.02
C MET A 534 -12.04 25.31 -39.60
N ASP A 535 -11.63 26.53 -39.26
CA ASP A 535 -10.36 27.10 -39.72
C ASP A 535 -9.13 26.32 -39.18
N ARG A 536 -9.20 25.84 -37.93
CA ARG A 536 -8.13 25.00 -37.37
C ARG A 536 -8.11 23.60 -37.97
N LEU A 537 -9.28 23.03 -38.24
CA LEU A 537 -9.38 21.74 -38.93
C LEU A 537 -8.80 21.85 -40.33
N TYR A 538 -9.14 22.90 -41.06
CA TYR A 538 -8.58 23.17 -42.39
C TYR A 538 -7.06 23.34 -42.35
N THR A 539 -6.54 24.14 -41.42
CA THR A 539 -5.09 24.33 -41.24
C THR A 539 -4.40 23.00 -40.90
N PHE A 540 -5.00 22.14 -40.08
CA PHE A 540 -4.48 20.82 -39.79
C PHE A 540 -4.43 19.94 -41.04
N MET A 541 -5.47 19.94 -41.87
CA MET A 541 -5.53 19.12 -43.11
C MET A 541 -4.45 19.50 -44.11
N GLU A 542 -3.93 20.71 -44.09
CA GLU A 542 -2.82 21.16 -44.95
C GLU A 542 -1.44 20.71 -44.43
N THR A 543 -1.36 20.20 -43.20
CA THR A 543 -0.09 19.75 -42.62
C THR A 543 0.43 18.46 -43.29
N GLY A 544 1.74 18.27 -43.21
CA GLY A 544 2.38 17.03 -43.70
C GLY A 544 1.94 15.77 -42.94
N VAL A 545 1.44 15.94 -41.69
CA VAL A 545 0.88 14.84 -40.87
C VAL A 545 -0.46 14.40 -41.44
N ALA A 546 -1.38 15.33 -41.69
CA ALA A 546 -2.70 15.02 -42.24
C ALA A 546 -2.60 14.41 -43.67
N LYS A 547 -1.67 14.91 -44.51
CA LYS A 547 -1.41 14.32 -45.82
C LYS A 547 -0.92 12.86 -45.75
N ARG A 548 -0.10 12.52 -44.75
CA ARG A 548 0.30 11.12 -44.50
C ARG A 548 -0.87 10.28 -43.98
N MET A 549 -1.74 10.84 -43.11
CA MET A 549 -2.93 10.15 -42.63
C MET A 549 -3.89 9.84 -43.79
N MET A 550 -4.11 10.77 -44.71
CA MET A 550 -4.91 10.54 -45.91
C MET A 550 -4.32 9.43 -46.82
N GLN A 551 -3.00 9.40 -46.98
CA GLN A 551 -2.34 8.33 -47.71
C GLN A 551 -2.47 6.96 -47.02
N ALA A 552 -2.34 6.93 -45.71
CA ALA A 552 -2.51 5.70 -44.91
C ALA A 552 -4.00 5.24 -44.92
N ALA A 553 -4.95 6.16 -44.85
CA ALA A 553 -6.37 5.84 -44.97
C ALA A 553 -6.70 5.21 -46.34
N GLY A 554 -6.14 5.75 -47.45
CA GLY A 554 -6.29 5.17 -48.79
C GLY A 554 -5.68 3.78 -48.95
N ARG A 555 -4.77 3.38 -48.05
CA ARG A 555 -4.17 2.01 -48.01
C ARG A 555 -4.84 1.10 -46.95
N HIS A 556 -5.88 1.55 -46.29
CA HIS A 556 -6.51 0.86 -45.12
C HIS A 556 -5.54 0.59 -43.95
N GLU A 557 -4.51 1.41 -43.79
CA GLU A 557 -3.49 1.31 -42.74
C GLU A 557 -3.70 2.32 -41.59
N LEU A 558 -4.75 3.15 -41.66
CA LEU A 558 -5.08 4.12 -40.64
C LEU A 558 -6.04 3.50 -39.61
N TYR A 559 -5.57 3.35 -38.38
CA TYR A 559 -6.40 2.94 -37.26
C TYR A 559 -6.80 4.17 -36.44
N VAL A 560 -8.09 4.42 -36.32
CA VAL A 560 -8.64 5.45 -35.46
C VAL A 560 -8.97 4.79 -34.11
N GLU A 561 -8.69 5.48 -33.01
CA GLU A 561 -9.05 4.99 -31.65
C GLU A 561 -10.53 4.60 -31.64
N LYS A 562 -10.81 3.35 -31.30
CA LYS A 562 -12.16 2.92 -30.94
C LYS A 562 -12.34 3.12 -29.44
N PRO A 563 -13.51 3.68 -29.03
CA PRO A 563 -13.83 3.87 -27.62
C PRO A 563 -13.83 2.56 -26.82
#